data_ac87b625ba31279a481b0c2124924a7f
#
_entry.id   ac87b625ba31279a481b0c2124924a7f
#
_cell.length_a   1.000
_cell.length_b   1.000
_cell.length_c   1.000
_cell.angle_alpha   90.00
_cell.angle_beta   90.00
_cell.angle_gamma   90.00
#
_symmetry.space_group_name_H-M   'P 1'
#
loop_
_entity.id
_entity.type
_entity.pdbx_description
1 polymer ?
#
loop_
_entity_poly.entity_id
_entity_poly.type
_entity_poly.pdbx_seq_one_letter_code
_entity_poly.pdbx_strand_id
1 'polypeptide(L)'
;RKLDMDEIARCYCQDRKRFTREFERAKEAGAKLYLLIENSSLDDAYSGNYRSRVHPSSLTASIMAWLARYNCQILFCRAENTGKVIHDVLYRELKEHLEALPDDENCG
;
A
#
# COMPACT_ATOMS: atom_id res chain seq x y z
N ARG A 1 1.11 0.18 -5.78
CA ARG A 1 2.19 -0.74 -6.13
C ARG A 1 1.86 -2.17 -5.70
N LYS A 2 2.16 -3.11 -6.52
CA LYS A 2 1.91 -4.53 -6.32
C LYS A 2 3.18 -5.23 -5.82
N LEU A 3 3.08 -5.97 -4.71
CA LEU A 3 4.21 -6.64 -4.07
C LEU A 3 3.75 -7.96 -3.46
N ASP A 4 4.70 -8.86 -3.18
CA ASP A 4 4.47 -9.96 -2.27
C ASP A 4 5.26 -9.74 -0.97
N MET A 5 5.09 -10.61 0.01
CA MET A 5 5.76 -10.41 1.30
C MET A 5 7.28 -10.52 1.20
N ASP A 6 7.80 -11.38 0.31
CA ASP A 6 9.23 -11.50 0.07
C ASP A 6 9.80 -10.22 -0.51
N GLU A 7 9.09 -9.57 -1.42
CA GLU A 7 9.51 -8.29 -1.99
C GLU A 7 9.50 -7.19 -0.94
N ILE A 8 8.51 -7.16 -0.06
CA ILE A 8 8.46 -6.18 1.03
C ILE A 8 9.65 -6.36 1.95
N ALA A 9 9.97 -7.59 2.33
CA ALA A 9 11.10 -7.88 3.18
C ALA A 9 12.41 -7.45 2.49
N ARG A 10 12.53 -7.70 1.19
CA ARG A 10 13.69 -7.27 0.41
C ARG A 10 13.80 -5.75 0.34
N CYS A 11 12.68 -5.06 0.12
CA CYS A 11 12.67 -3.60 0.12
C CYS A 11 13.13 -3.03 1.45
N TYR A 12 12.73 -3.66 2.54
CA TYR A 12 13.19 -3.26 3.87
C TYR A 12 14.70 -3.47 4.04
N CYS A 13 15.22 -4.62 3.61
CA CYS A 13 16.61 -5.00 3.87
C CYS A 13 17.62 -4.40 2.90
N GLN A 14 17.29 -4.33 1.61
CA GLN A 14 18.24 -4.00 0.56
C GLN A 14 17.95 -2.68 -0.14
N ASP A 15 16.69 -2.39 -0.40
CA ASP A 15 16.27 -1.23 -1.20
C ASP A 15 15.54 -0.19 -0.35
N ARG A 16 15.85 -0.12 0.93
CA ARG A 16 15.13 0.72 1.89
C ARG A 16 15.04 2.19 1.47
N LYS A 17 16.17 2.76 1.07
CA LYS A 17 16.21 4.18 0.67
C LYS A 17 15.36 4.43 -0.58
N ARG A 18 15.45 3.53 -1.54
CA ARG A 18 14.71 3.64 -2.79
C ARG A 18 13.21 3.52 -2.54
N PHE A 19 12.82 2.57 -1.72
CA PHE A 19 11.43 2.33 -1.37
C PHE A 19 10.85 3.52 -0.59
N THR A 20 11.58 4.01 0.39
CA THR A 20 11.19 5.20 1.15
C THR A 20 11.02 6.42 0.25
N ARG A 21 11.88 6.56 -0.75
CA ARG A 21 11.80 7.67 -1.69
C ARG A 21 10.51 7.67 -2.50
N GLU A 22 10.00 6.49 -2.83
CA GLU A 22 8.71 6.37 -3.51
C GLU A 22 7.57 6.93 -2.64
N PHE A 23 7.58 6.62 -1.35
CA PHE A 23 6.60 7.16 -0.41
C PHE A 23 6.70 8.68 -0.29
N GLU A 24 7.91 9.20 -0.21
CA GLU A 24 8.14 10.63 -0.09
C GLU A 24 7.66 11.39 -1.32
N ARG A 25 7.91 10.86 -2.50
CA ARG A 25 7.44 11.45 -3.76
C ARG A 25 5.92 11.49 -3.82
N ALA A 26 5.26 10.41 -3.42
CA ALA A 26 3.81 10.37 -3.40
C ALA A 26 3.25 11.40 -2.41
N LYS A 27 3.86 11.51 -1.25
CA LYS A 27 3.44 12.46 -0.22
C LYS A 27 3.61 13.91 -0.71
N GLU A 28 4.75 14.23 -1.31
CA GLU A 28 5.02 15.56 -1.84
C GLU A 28 4.05 15.94 -2.96
N ALA A 29 3.69 14.96 -3.79
CA ALA A 29 2.74 15.18 -4.87
C ALA A 29 1.28 15.24 -4.39
N GLY A 30 1.03 15.00 -3.10
CA GLY A 30 -0.32 14.90 -2.58
C GLY A 30 -1.07 13.67 -3.07
N ALA A 31 -0.36 12.68 -3.58
CA ALA A 31 -0.95 11.47 -4.11
C ALA A 31 -1.17 10.44 -3.01
N LYS A 32 -2.28 9.71 -3.11
CA LYS A 32 -2.55 8.58 -2.23
C LYS A 32 -1.84 7.35 -2.78
N LEU A 33 -1.04 6.69 -1.95
CA LEU A 33 -0.31 5.49 -2.35
C LEU A 33 -0.98 4.26 -1.78
N TYR A 34 -1.24 3.30 -2.66
CA TYR A 34 -1.72 1.98 -2.27
C TYR A 34 -0.62 0.94 -2.47
N LEU A 35 -0.39 0.12 -1.46
CA LEU A 35 0.44 -1.08 -1.58
C LEU A 35 -0.50 -2.27 -1.64
N LEU A 36 -0.41 -3.03 -2.71
CA LEU A 36 -1.21 -4.23 -2.89
C LEU A 36 -0.31 -5.45 -2.69
N ILE A 37 -0.54 -6.18 -1.61
CA ILE A 37 0.28 -7.32 -1.24
C ILE A 37 -0.42 -8.59 -1.68
N GLU A 38 0.22 -9.32 -2.59
CA GLU A 38 -0.35 -10.52 -3.18
C GLU A 38 0.02 -11.77 -2.41
N ASN A 39 -0.93 -12.70 -2.31
CA ASN A 39 -0.73 -14.05 -1.79
C ASN A 39 -0.11 -14.10 -0.39
N SER A 40 -0.36 -13.10 0.41
CA SER A 40 0.17 -12.99 1.76
C SER A 40 -0.86 -12.32 2.66
N SER A 41 -0.60 -12.34 3.95
CA SER A 41 -1.43 -11.67 4.94
C SER A 41 -0.54 -10.95 5.95
N LEU A 42 -1.14 -10.12 6.76
CA LEU A 42 -0.41 -9.48 7.85
C LEU A 42 0.10 -10.54 8.84
N ASP A 43 -0.63 -11.63 9.00
CA ASP A 43 -0.19 -12.74 9.85
C ASP A 43 1.11 -13.36 9.35
N ASP A 44 1.34 -13.38 8.03
CA ASP A 44 2.61 -13.85 7.47
C ASP A 44 3.78 -13.00 7.94
N ALA A 45 3.57 -11.70 8.05
CA ALA A 45 4.61 -10.81 8.56
C ALA A 45 4.88 -11.05 10.05
N TYR A 46 3.83 -11.23 10.84
CA TYR A 46 3.99 -11.51 12.27
C TYR A 46 4.63 -12.84 12.54
N SER A 47 4.34 -13.87 11.75
CA SER A 47 4.85 -15.22 11.96
C SER A 47 6.20 -15.46 11.31
N GLY A 48 6.71 -14.54 10.50
CA GLY A 48 7.96 -14.74 9.79
C GLY A 48 7.84 -15.64 8.56
N ASN A 49 6.64 -15.79 8.02
CA ASN A 49 6.39 -16.65 6.86
C ASN A 49 6.80 -15.93 5.57
N TYR A 50 8.10 -15.74 5.39
CA TYR A 50 8.71 -15.16 4.20
C TYR A 50 10.17 -15.61 4.15
N ARG A 51 10.83 -15.43 3.01
CA ARG A 51 12.18 -15.96 2.78
C ARG A 51 13.32 -15.15 3.38
N SER A 52 13.08 -13.90 3.73
CA SER A 52 14.10 -13.04 4.30
C SER A 52 14.40 -13.42 5.76
N ARG A 53 15.59 -13.03 6.23
CA ARG A 53 16.00 -13.22 7.62
C ARG A 53 15.60 -12.06 8.54
N VAL A 54 14.92 -11.05 7.98
CA VAL A 54 14.48 -9.91 8.80
C VAL A 54 13.55 -10.42 9.92
N HIS A 55 13.77 -9.89 11.12
CA HIS A 55 12.95 -10.29 12.25
C HIS A 55 11.51 -9.80 12.08
N PRO A 56 10.50 -10.62 12.38
CA PRO A 56 9.11 -10.22 12.23
C PRO A 56 8.75 -8.90 12.92
N SER A 57 9.26 -8.65 14.12
CA SER A 57 8.96 -7.40 14.81
C SER A 57 9.51 -6.17 14.08
N SER A 58 10.66 -6.30 13.41
CA SER A 58 11.22 -5.21 12.62
C SER A 58 10.41 -4.96 11.35
N LEU A 59 10.01 -6.03 10.67
CA LEU A 59 9.23 -5.91 9.46
C LEU A 59 7.83 -5.33 9.74
N THR A 60 7.15 -5.83 10.75
CA THR A 60 5.81 -5.34 11.09
C THR A 60 5.85 -3.89 11.58
N ALA A 61 6.87 -3.52 12.36
CA ALA A 61 7.03 -2.14 12.79
C ALA A 61 7.21 -1.20 11.60
N SER A 62 7.97 -1.63 10.59
CA SER A 62 8.17 -0.83 9.38
C SER A 62 6.88 -0.68 8.58
N ILE A 63 6.12 -1.77 8.43
CA ILE A 63 4.82 -1.72 7.74
C ILE A 63 3.90 -0.71 8.44
N MET A 64 3.81 -0.77 9.76
CA MET A 64 2.97 0.15 10.52
C MET A 64 3.46 1.60 10.41
N ALA A 65 4.78 1.80 10.39
CA ALA A 65 5.37 3.12 10.21
C ALA A 65 5.02 3.73 8.85
N TRP A 66 4.99 2.92 7.79
CA TRP A 66 4.59 3.40 6.47
C TRP A 66 3.14 3.87 6.47
N LEU A 67 2.25 3.14 7.12
CA LEU A 67 0.86 3.55 7.26
C LEU A 67 0.75 4.90 7.96
N ALA A 68 1.45 5.05 9.08
CA ALA A 68 1.34 6.24 9.91
C ALA A 68 2.03 7.45 9.30
N ARG A 69 3.24 7.25 8.77
CA ARG A 69 4.08 8.36 8.29
C ARG A 69 3.66 8.89 6.93
N TYR A 70 3.27 8.01 6.03
CA TYR A 70 3.00 8.36 4.64
C TYR A 70 1.53 8.28 4.24
N ASN A 71 0.67 7.99 5.19
CA ASN A 71 -0.75 7.78 4.90
C ASN A 71 -0.95 6.77 3.76
N CYS A 72 -0.10 5.74 3.76
CA CYS A 72 -0.16 4.67 2.77
C CYS A 72 -1.30 3.72 3.10
N GLN A 73 -1.99 3.24 2.07
CA GLN A 73 -3.03 2.24 2.23
C GLN A 73 -2.45 0.88 1.86
N ILE A 74 -2.70 -0.15 2.68
CA ILE A 74 -2.22 -1.49 2.40
C ILE A 74 -3.41 -2.42 2.27
N LEU A 75 -3.45 -3.14 1.14
CA LEU A 75 -4.49 -4.12 0.85
C LEU A 75 -3.85 -5.47 0.56
N PHE A 76 -4.52 -6.53 0.96
CA PHE A 76 -4.07 -7.89 0.73
C PHE A 76 -5.07 -8.60 -0.18
N CYS A 77 -4.56 -9.33 -1.17
CA CYS A 77 -5.41 -10.14 -2.03
C CYS A 77 -4.62 -11.30 -2.62
N ARG A 78 -5.34 -12.21 -3.27
CA ARG A 78 -4.70 -13.24 -4.08
C ARG A 78 -4.29 -12.62 -5.41
N ALA A 79 -3.19 -13.10 -6.00
CA ALA A 79 -2.70 -12.61 -7.27
C ALA A 79 -3.76 -12.69 -8.39
N GLU A 80 -4.60 -13.71 -8.36
CA GLU A 80 -5.68 -13.87 -9.33
C GLU A 80 -6.72 -12.74 -9.28
N ASN A 81 -6.82 -12.04 -8.15
CA ASN A 81 -7.76 -10.95 -7.96
C ASN A 81 -7.12 -9.57 -8.07
N THR A 82 -5.82 -9.49 -8.34
CA THR A 82 -5.10 -8.21 -8.36
C THR A 82 -5.73 -7.20 -9.32
N GLY A 83 -6.02 -7.62 -10.54
CA GLY A 83 -6.63 -6.73 -11.53
C GLY A 83 -7.98 -6.22 -11.09
N LYS A 84 -8.80 -7.09 -10.50
CA LYS A 84 -10.11 -6.70 -9.99
C LYS A 84 -10.00 -5.70 -8.85
N VAL A 85 -9.08 -5.93 -7.91
CA VAL A 85 -8.87 -5.04 -6.77
C VAL A 85 -8.41 -3.67 -7.27
N ILE A 86 -7.45 -3.63 -8.19
CA ILE A 86 -6.98 -2.37 -8.76
C ILE A 86 -8.14 -1.61 -9.41
N HIS A 87 -8.91 -2.30 -10.22
CA HIS A 87 -10.08 -1.69 -10.87
C HIS A 87 -11.05 -1.11 -9.83
N ASP A 88 -11.41 -1.89 -8.82
CA ASP A 88 -12.39 -1.48 -7.83
C ASP A 88 -11.90 -0.30 -6.99
N VAL A 89 -10.62 -0.30 -6.62
CA VAL A 89 -10.02 0.79 -5.87
C VAL A 89 -10.02 2.08 -6.70
N LEU A 90 -9.53 2.01 -7.93
CA LEU A 90 -9.47 3.19 -8.79
C LEU A 90 -10.85 3.72 -9.14
N TYR A 91 -11.79 2.84 -9.41
CA TYR A 91 -13.17 3.23 -9.68
C TYR A 91 -13.76 3.98 -8.49
N ARG A 92 -13.60 3.44 -7.29
CA ARG A 92 -14.17 4.07 -6.09
C ARG A 92 -13.47 5.39 -5.76
N GLU A 93 -12.16 5.45 -5.91
CA GLU A 93 -11.44 6.70 -5.69
C GLU A 93 -11.93 7.80 -6.63
N LEU A 94 -12.11 7.46 -7.90
CA LEU A 94 -12.63 8.42 -8.88
C LEU A 94 -14.05 8.84 -8.54
N LYS A 95 -14.91 7.91 -8.23
CA LYS A 95 -16.30 8.18 -7.91
C LYS A 95 -16.45 9.09 -6.70
N GLU A 96 -15.75 8.77 -5.61
CA GLU A 96 -15.80 9.58 -4.40
C GLU A 96 -15.22 10.97 -4.64
N HIS A 97 -14.16 11.07 -5.44
CA HIS A 97 -13.58 12.35 -5.80
C HIS A 97 -14.59 13.22 -6.57
N LEU A 98 -15.27 12.65 -7.56
CA LEU A 98 -16.25 13.37 -8.35
C LEU A 98 -17.45 13.81 -7.51
N GLU A 99 -17.91 12.96 -6.62
CA GLU A 99 -19.03 13.27 -5.73
C GLU A 99 -18.67 14.34 -4.69
N ALA A 100 -17.39 14.44 -4.32
CA ALA A 100 -16.93 15.45 -3.37
C ALA A 100 -16.73 16.82 -4.00
N LEU A 101 -16.71 16.93 -5.34
CA LEU A 101 -16.54 18.21 -6.01
C LEU A 101 -17.78 19.08 -5.78
N PRO A 102 -17.59 20.41 -5.69
CA PRO A 102 -18.73 21.32 -5.61
C PRO A 102 -19.64 21.14 -6.81
N ASP A 103 -20.93 21.09 -6.55
CA ASP A 103 -21.94 20.95 -7.59
C ASP A 103 -22.65 22.30 -7.71
N ASP A 104 -22.26 23.09 -8.68
CA ASP A 104 -22.83 24.40 -8.89
C ASP A 104 -24.29 24.37 -9.26
N GLU A 105 -24.71 23.33 -9.98
CA GLU A 105 -26.07 23.16 -10.40
C GLU A 105 -26.98 22.77 -9.26
N ASN A 106 -26.40 22.10 -8.29
CA ASN A 106 -27.12 21.56 -7.18
C ASN A 106 -27.00 22.41 -5.93
N CYS A 107 -26.63 23.60 -6.09
CA CYS A 107 -26.57 24.53 -4.98
C CYS A 107 -27.94 24.77 -4.37
N GLY A 108 -28.91 24.25 -5.03
CA GLY A 108 -30.24 24.27 -4.50
C GLY A 108 -30.52 23.06 -3.64
#